data_601313c2dba7d970d1791e489569775d
#
_entry.id   601313c2dba7d970d1791e489569775d
#
_cell.length_a   1.000
_cell.length_b   1.000
_cell.length_c   1.000
_cell.angle_alpha   90.00
_cell.angle_beta   90.00
_cell.angle_gamma   90.00
#
_symmetry.space_group_name_H-M   'P 1'
#
loop_
_entity.id
_entity.type
_entity.pdbx_description
1 polymer ?
#
loop_
_entity_poly.entity_id
_entity_poly.type
_entity_poly.pdbx_seq_one_letter_code
_entity_poly.pdbx_strand_id
1 'polypeptide(L)'
;MGQPSFEASNAIIYLTYGAFLVLGTAIAWKLRSQVKTDFLSSNGTQTAWPLALNFIASALGSGVLTTYPEVATLTGVQGMLIYAFSSALPMLIFGALGPIIRRQCPEGFVLTEWVRQRYGTLAMLWLSFMTLVTLFLYMISELSAIGQIVTLLTGLDGLPVMIVQCVVTTIYTSLGGFKISFLTDTVQGSMVVGLIIMGTIAVGVNVKIQPGLVEESGYLEASLVGWQLLYILPVAIFTNDFFLSQFWLRTFSSKTDKDLWIGVSVATVALLCILTLVGSSGLIATWSGAWPGDPPQLGSVAFFTLLEQLPNWVVGVILVMTVSLSTAAFDSFQSAMVSSASNDLFRNKINIWFIRALVVLIIFPVVAIAIKAPSVLQIYLISDLVSASTVPVLLLGLSSRFYWWRGFEVIVGGVGGLLTVFIFGTIYYGSAQAGGELLLVQQGLYSGDWGAFGAFVAAPVGSFIWAFAALGLRLTYQFVRSKMTGHPFTALDPPARASAHDEEPEYSTQNEVVTTKGPGKFF
;
A
#
# COMPACT_ATOMS: atom_id res chain seq x y z
N MET A 1 -36.14 1.53 -1.70
CA MET A 1 -34.98 1.73 -0.82
C MET A 1 -34.35 0.38 -0.58
N GLY A 2 -33.15 0.16 -1.12
CA GLY A 2 -32.48 -1.13 -1.12
C GLY A 2 -31.71 -1.50 0.14
N GLN A 3 -31.99 -0.86 1.30
CA GLN A 3 -31.30 -1.19 2.55
C GLN A 3 -31.88 -2.46 3.20
N PRO A 4 -31.03 -3.46 3.56
CA PRO A 4 -31.49 -4.61 4.34
C PRO A 4 -32.00 -4.17 5.71
N SER A 5 -32.86 -5.00 6.36
CA SER A 5 -33.30 -4.72 7.72
C SER A 5 -32.12 -4.71 8.71
N PHE A 6 -32.29 -4.09 9.87
CA PHE A 6 -31.28 -4.06 10.94
C PHE A 6 -30.78 -5.46 11.30
N GLU A 7 -31.69 -6.42 11.46
CA GLU A 7 -31.33 -7.79 11.80
C GLU A 7 -30.59 -8.48 10.65
N ALA A 8 -31.03 -8.27 9.40
CA ALA A 8 -30.38 -8.85 8.23
C ALA A 8 -28.96 -8.28 8.04
N SER A 9 -28.78 -6.97 8.22
CA SER A 9 -27.47 -6.32 8.13
C SER A 9 -26.50 -6.87 9.17
N ASN A 10 -26.90 -6.95 10.43
CA ASN A 10 -26.09 -7.54 11.49
C ASN A 10 -25.76 -9.00 11.19
N ALA A 11 -26.76 -9.80 10.78
CA ALA A 11 -26.53 -11.21 10.45
C ALA A 11 -25.50 -11.36 9.32
N ILE A 12 -25.63 -10.61 8.23
CA ILE A 12 -24.70 -10.66 7.09
C ILE A 12 -23.29 -10.31 7.55
N ILE A 13 -23.09 -9.19 8.25
CA ILE A 13 -21.78 -8.71 8.67
C ILE A 13 -21.11 -9.71 9.63
N TYR A 14 -21.79 -10.04 10.73
CA TYR A 14 -21.16 -10.85 11.77
C TYR A 14 -21.04 -12.34 11.41
N LEU A 15 -21.93 -12.89 10.57
CA LEU A 15 -21.76 -14.23 10.03
C LEU A 15 -20.59 -14.30 9.05
N THR A 16 -20.36 -13.25 8.24
CA THR A 16 -19.20 -13.18 7.35
C THR A 16 -17.89 -13.14 8.15
N TYR A 17 -17.80 -12.28 9.19
CA TYR A 17 -16.64 -12.29 10.09
C TYR A 17 -16.47 -13.64 10.81
N GLY A 18 -17.56 -14.24 11.27
CA GLY A 18 -17.56 -15.56 11.88
C GLY A 18 -17.03 -16.64 10.95
N ALA A 19 -17.43 -16.61 9.68
CA ALA A 19 -16.93 -17.53 8.66
C ALA A 19 -15.43 -17.38 8.44
N PHE A 20 -14.92 -16.14 8.36
CA PHE A 20 -13.47 -15.89 8.23
C PHE A 20 -12.70 -16.29 9.50
N LEU A 21 -13.28 -16.06 10.70
CA LEU A 21 -12.67 -16.53 11.94
C LEU A 21 -12.56 -18.07 11.97
N VAL A 22 -13.62 -18.77 11.61
CA VAL A 22 -13.60 -20.25 11.54
C VAL A 22 -12.61 -20.73 10.48
N LEU A 23 -12.64 -20.17 9.28
CA LEU A 23 -11.71 -20.52 8.20
C LEU A 23 -10.26 -20.26 8.63
N GLY A 24 -9.95 -19.05 9.09
CA GLY A 24 -8.61 -18.66 9.50
C GLY A 24 -8.10 -19.50 10.67
N THR A 25 -8.91 -19.72 11.71
CA THR A 25 -8.51 -20.54 12.86
C THR A 25 -8.37 -22.03 12.50
N ALA A 26 -9.19 -22.57 11.60
CA ALA A 26 -9.04 -23.94 11.10
C ALA A 26 -7.72 -24.13 10.33
N ILE A 27 -7.37 -23.17 9.46
CA ILE A 27 -6.09 -23.15 8.76
C ILE A 27 -4.94 -23.01 9.77
N ALA A 28 -5.08 -22.11 10.77
CA ALA A 28 -4.10 -21.92 11.83
C ALA A 28 -3.83 -23.20 12.61
N TRP A 29 -4.89 -23.91 12.97
CA TRP A 29 -4.78 -25.19 13.67
C TRP A 29 -4.03 -26.23 12.85
N LYS A 30 -4.28 -26.30 11.54
CA LYS A 30 -3.57 -27.18 10.62
C LYS A 30 -2.08 -26.81 10.50
N LEU A 31 -1.76 -25.51 10.57
CA LEU A 31 -0.40 -24.98 10.44
C LEU A 31 0.32 -24.76 11.79
N ARG A 32 -0.22 -25.25 12.90
CA ARG A 32 0.31 -25.00 14.26
C ARG A 32 1.77 -25.44 14.48
N SER A 33 2.26 -26.39 13.69
CA SER A 33 3.64 -26.93 13.73
C SER A 33 4.61 -26.24 12.76
N GLN A 34 4.18 -25.15 12.11
CA GLN A 34 5.04 -24.43 11.16
C GLN A 34 6.28 -23.83 11.86
N VAL A 35 7.40 -23.77 11.14
CA VAL A 35 8.61 -23.12 11.61
C VAL A 35 8.47 -21.60 11.54
N LYS A 36 9.32 -20.88 12.30
CA LYS A 36 9.26 -19.41 12.38
C LYS A 36 9.41 -18.71 11.04
N THR A 37 10.23 -19.24 10.13
CA THR A 37 10.41 -18.72 8.77
C THR A 37 9.11 -18.77 7.97
N ASP A 38 8.39 -19.89 8.04
CA ASP A 38 7.09 -20.04 7.37
C ASP A 38 6.00 -19.15 7.95
N PHE A 39 6.12 -18.81 9.24
CA PHE A 39 5.23 -17.86 9.89
C PHE A 39 5.44 -16.43 9.39
N LEU A 40 6.68 -16.03 9.15
CA LEU A 40 7.04 -14.67 8.73
C LEU A 40 7.01 -14.49 7.21
N SER A 41 7.22 -15.58 6.43
CA SER A 41 7.27 -15.53 4.98
C SER A 41 6.98 -16.90 4.38
N SER A 42 6.68 -16.96 3.10
CA SER A 42 6.48 -18.21 2.34
C SER A 42 7.43 -18.25 1.14
N ASN A 43 8.70 -17.90 1.34
CA ASN A 43 9.70 -17.73 0.29
C ASN A 43 9.77 -18.93 -0.67
N GLY A 44 9.71 -18.65 -1.98
CA GLY A 44 9.95 -19.64 -3.03
C GLY A 44 8.93 -20.77 -3.14
N THR A 45 7.73 -20.63 -2.53
CA THR A 45 6.76 -21.74 -2.46
C THR A 45 5.56 -21.58 -3.41
N GLN A 46 5.28 -20.38 -3.90
CA GLN A 46 4.03 -20.05 -4.56
C GLN A 46 4.14 -20.06 -6.08
N THR A 47 3.15 -20.67 -6.73
CA THR A 47 2.98 -20.67 -8.19
C THR A 47 2.18 -19.45 -8.65
N ALA A 48 2.12 -19.22 -9.96
CA ALA A 48 1.57 -18.02 -10.56
C ALA A 48 0.11 -17.69 -10.17
N TRP A 49 -0.81 -18.67 -10.16
CA TRP A 49 -2.23 -18.41 -9.90
C TRP A 49 -2.54 -18.02 -8.45
N PRO A 50 -2.11 -18.77 -7.42
CA PRO A 50 -2.26 -18.34 -6.03
C PRO A 50 -1.61 -16.99 -5.78
N LEU A 51 -0.47 -16.73 -6.42
CA LEU A 51 0.25 -15.48 -6.32
C LEU A 51 -0.56 -14.31 -6.90
N ALA A 52 -1.17 -14.48 -8.08
CA ALA A 52 -2.03 -13.48 -8.70
C ALA A 52 -3.22 -13.11 -7.81
N LEU A 53 -3.95 -14.12 -7.29
CA LEU A 53 -5.08 -13.89 -6.39
C LEU A 53 -4.66 -13.17 -5.10
N ASN A 54 -3.47 -13.49 -4.59
CA ASN A 54 -2.92 -12.80 -3.42
C ASN A 54 -2.54 -11.34 -3.69
N PHE A 55 -1.94 -11.04 -4.85
CA PHE A 55 -1.70 -9.65 -5.25
C PHE A 55 -3.01 -8.88 -5.38
N ILE A 56 -4.03 -9.47 -6.01
CA ILE A 56 -5.36 -8.86 -6.13
C ILE A 56 -5.97 -8.60 -4.75
N ALA A 57 -6.01 -9.61 -3.88
CA ALA A 57 -6.62 -9.49 -2.56
C ALA A 57 -5.92 -8.45 -1.67
N SER A 58 -4.58 -8.37 -1.74
CA SER A 58 -3.81 -7.41 -0.94
C SER A 58 -3.80 -5.99 -1.48
N ALA A 59 -4.10 -5.81 -2.78
CA ALA A 59 -4.21 -4.49 -3.39
C ALA A 59 -5.61 -3.89 -3.27
N LEU A 60 -6.62 -4.71 -2.97
CA LEU A 60 -8.01 -4.29 -2.88
C LEU A 60 -8.47 -4.28 -1.41
N GLY A 61 -8.66 -3.10 -0.87
CA GLY A 61 -9.32 -2.90 0.43
C GLY A 61 -10.73 -2.30 0.27
N SER A 62 -11.46 -2.16 1.37
CA SER A 62 -12.76 -1.51 1.38
C SER A 62 -12.68 -0.03 1.01
N GLY A 63 -11.54 0.62 1.25
CA GLY A 63 -11.27 1.99 0.86
C GLY A 63 -11.39 2.25 -0.65
N VAL A 64 -11.19 1.24 -1.50
CA VAL A 64 -11.37 1.33 -2.95
C VAL A 64 -12.83 1.73 -3.31
N LEU A 65 -13.82 1.25 -2.53
CA LEU A 65 -15.24 1.55 -2.76
C LEU A 65 -15.62 3.00 -2.43
N THR A 66 -14.76 3.73 -1.75
CA THR A 66 -14.93 5.15 -1.44
C THR A 66 -14.09 6.03 -2.35
N THR A 67 -12.78 5.77 -2.45
CA THR A 67 -11.82 6.66 -3.08
C THR A 67 -11.90 6.70 -4.61
N TYR A 68 -12.17 5.57 -5.27
CA TYR A 68 -12.28 5.55 -6.74
C TYR A 68 -13.53 6.25 -7.26
N PRO A 69 -14.73 6.00 -6.68
CA PRO A 69 -15.91 6.79 -7.02
C PRO A 69 -15.75 8.27 -6.67
N GLU A 70 -15.08 8.61 -5.57
CA GLU A 70 -14.78 9.98 -5.16
C GLU A 70 -13.94 10.72 -6.21
N VAL A 71 -12.85 10.13 -6.67
CA VAL A 71 -12.01 10.73 -7.74
C VAL A 71 -12.80 10.85 -9.05
N ALA A 72 -13.66 9.89 -9.36
CA ALA A 72 -14.51 9.95 -10.54
C ALA A 72 -15.52 11.11 -10.47
N THR A 73 -16.08 11.41 -9.30
CA THR A 73 -16.97 12.58 -9.10
C THR A 73 -16.24 13.92 -9.10
N LEU A 74 -14.92 13.92 -8.85
CA LEU A 74 -14.09 15.15 -8.88
C LEU A 74 -13.60 15.50 -10.29
N THR A 75 -13.27 14.50 -11.10
CA THR A 75 -12.47 14.68 -12.31
C THR A 75 -13.01 13.94 -13.52
N GLY A 76 -14.18 13.34 -13.38
CA GLY A 76 -14.85 12.61 -14.47
C GLY A 76 -14.09 11.36 -14.94
N VAL A 77 -14.31 11.00 -16.18
CA VAL A 77 -13.70 9.83 -16.84
C VAL A 77 -12.19 9.92 -16.87
N GLN A 78 -11.63 11.12 -17.07
CA GLN A 78 -10.18 11.35 -17.13
C GLN A 78 -9.50 10.89 -15.85
N GLY A 79 -9.90 11.40 -14.70
CA GLY A 79 -9.24 11.06 -13.43
C GLY A 79 -9.54 9.63 -12.97
N MET A 80 -10.73 9.11 -13.24
CA MET A 80 -11.08 7.73 -12.99
C MET A 80 -10.11 6.77 -13.71
N LEU A 81 -9.87 6.96 -15.00
CA LEU A 81 -8.94 6.13 -15.76
C LEU A 81 -7.51 6.31 -15.29
N ILE A 82 -7.06 7.54 -15.06
CA ILE A 82 -5.72 7.83 -14.53
C ILE A 82 -5.51 7.08 -13.21
N TYR A 83 -6.49 7.11 -12.30
CA TYR A 83 -6.37 6.43 -11.02
C TYR A 83 -6.31 4.90 -11.19
N ALA A 84 -7.18 4.32 -12.01
CA ALA A 84 -7.17 2.88 -12.26
C ALA A 84 -5.83 2.41 -12.87
N PHE A 85 -5.29 3.13 -13.86
CA PHE A 85 -3.98 2.83 -14.45
C PHE A 85 -2.83 3.02 -13.46
N SER A 86 -2.84 4.13 -12.71
CA SER A 86 -1.78 4.44 -11.73
C SER A 86 -1.72 3.42 -10.61
N SER A 87 -2.82 2.74 -10.28
CA SER A 87 -2.86 1.73 -9.23
C SER A 87 -2.59 0.31 -9.74
N ALA A 88 -2.94 0.01 -10.99
CA ALA A 88 -2.74 -1.32 -11.54
C ALA A 88 -1.31 -1.54 -12.08
N LEU A 89 -0.75 -0.56 -12.79
CA LEU A 89 0.56 -0.70 -13.46
C LEU A 89 1.75 -0.90 -12.51
N PRO A 90 1.81 -0.32 -11.30
CA PRO A 90 2.91 -0.55 -10.36
C PRO A 90 3.12 -2.02 -10.01
N MET A 91 2.10 -2.87 -10.11
CA MET A 91 2.26 -4.31 -9.90
C MET A 91 3.33 -4.93 -10.82
N LEU A 92 3.46 -4.45 -12.06
CA LEU A 92 4.48 -4.93 -13.01
C LEU A 92 5.91 -4.66 -12.55
N ILE A 93 6.10 -3.66 -11.70
CA ILE A 93 7.43 -3.30 -11.18
C ILE A 93 7.95 -4.40 -10.26
N PHE A 94 7.07 -5.04 -9.47
CA PHE A 94 7.45 -6.19 -8.67
C PHE A 94 7.92 -7.36 -9.56
N GLY A 95 7.34 -7.51 -10.75
CA GLY A 95 7.84 -8.43 -11.77
C GLY A 95 9.23 -8.06 -12.28
N ALA A 96 9.48 -6.77 -12.52
CA ALA A 96 10.76 -6.28 -13.06
C ALA A 96 11.88 -6.22 -12.01
N LEU A 97 11.61 -5.60 -10.86
CA LEU A 97 12.59 -5.39 -9.79
C LEU A 97 12.71 -6.58 -8.84
N GLY A 98 11.65 -7.36 -8.67
CA GLY A 98 11.63 -8.52 -7.78
C GLY A 98 12.77 -9.51 -8.05
N PRO A 99 12.96 -9.99 -9.30
CA PRO A 99 14.08 -10.87 -9.64
C PRO A 99 15.45 -10.27 -9.32
N ILE A 100 15.62 -8.95 -9.54
CA ILE A 100 16.88 -8.25 -9.27
C ILE A 100 17.19 -8.23 -7.78
N ILE A 101 16.20 -7.84 -6.97
CA ILE A 101 16.34 -7.73 -5.51
C ILE A 101 16.50 -9.12 -4.90
N ARG A 102 15.74 -10.12 -5.36
CA ARG A 102 15.87 -11.52 -4.89
C ARG A 102 17.26 -12.10 -5.15
N ARG A 103 17.88 -11.81 -6.30
CA ARG A 103 19.26 -12.26 -6.59
C ARG A 103 20.30 -11.53 -5.73
N GLN A 104 20.06 -10.25 -5.41
CA GLN A 104 20.97 -9.48 -4.55
C GLN A 104 20.79 -9.84 -3.07
N CYS A 105 19.61 -10.29 -2.65
CA CYS A 105 19.28 -10.64 -1.28
C CYS A 105 18.44 -11.95 -1.22
N PRO A 106 19.04 -13.12 -1.50
CA PRO A 106 18.29 -14.39 -1.59
C PRO A 106 17.65 -14.83 -0.27
N GLU A 107 18.23 -14.46 0.86
CA GLU A 107 17.71 -14.78 2.19
C GLU A 107 16.67 -13.77 2.72
N GLY A 108 16.47 -12.67 1.99
CA GLY A 108 15.50 -11.65 2.32
C GLY A 108 14.08 -12.09 2.02
N PHE A 109 13.12 -11.45 2.68
CA PHE A 109 11.69 -11.58 2.38
C PHE A 109 10.96 -10.23 2.41
N VAL A 110 11.68 -9.16 2.71
CA VAL A 110 11.22 -7.77 2.68
C VAL A 110 12.30 -6.86 2.09
N LEU A 111 11.89 -5.71 1.58
CA LEU A 111 12.78 -4.75 0.92
C LEU A 111 13.88 -4.23 1.86
N THR A 112 13.57 -4.04 3.12
CA THR A 112 14.47 -3.49 4.12
C THR A 112 15.75 -4.29 4.29
N GLU A 113 15.71 -5.61 4.05
CA GLU A 113 16.92 -6.43 4.11
C GLU A 113 17.89 -6.09 2.97
N TRP A 114 17.38 -5.87 1.74
CA TRP A 114 18.19 -5.37 0.64
C TRP A 114 18.79 -3.98 0.96
N VAL A 115 17.97 -3.09 1.55
CA VAL A 115 18.45 -1.75 1.96
C VAL A 115 19.56 -1.87 3.01
N ARG A 116 19.46 -2.80 3.95
CA ARG A 116 20.50 -3.05 4.93
C ARG A 116 21.82 -3.45 4.28
N GLN A 117 21.77 -4.37 3.33
CA GLN A 117 22.96 -4.84 2.62
C GLN A 117 23.56 -3.74 1.73
N ARG A 118 22.72 -2.90 1.13
CA ARG A 118 23.16 -1.85 0.19
C ARG A 118 23.61 -0.57 0.90
N TYR A 119 22.89 -0.11 1.90
CA TYR A 119 23.03 1.21 2.52
C TYR A 119 23.38 1.19 4.00
N GLY A 120 23.42 0.03 4.62
CA GLY A 120 23.72 -0.13 6.03
C GLY A 120 22.50 -0.10 6.95
N THR A 121 22.76 -0.39 8.23
CA THR A 121 21.70 -0.59 9.23
C THR A 121 20.87 0.67 9.49
N LEU A 122 21.48 1.86 9.47
CA LEU A 122 20.76 3.11 9.77
C LEU A 122 19.75 3.46 8.67
N ALA A 123 20.13 3.29 7.40
CA ALA A 123 19.20 3.50 6.28
C ALA A 123 18.07 2.44 6.29
N MET A 124 18.39 1.21 6.67
CA MET A 124 17.38 0.16 6.85
C MET A 124 16.39 0.52 7.97
N LEU A 125 16.85 1.00 9.12
CA LEU A 125 15.97 1.41 10.23
C LEU A 125 15.10 2.61 9.84
N TRP A 126 15.64 3.56 9.07
CA TRP A 126 14.88 4.67 8.51
C TRP A 126 13.75 4.17 7.60
N LEU A 127 14.08 3.30 6.64
CA LEU A 127 13.08 2.73 5.73
C LEU A 127 12.05 1.90 6.50
N SER A 128 12.49 1.09 7.46
CA SER A 128 11.59 0.29 8.30
C SER A 128 10.61 1.16 9.07
N PHE A 129 11.08 2.26 9.66
CA PHE A 129 10.21 3.22 10.34
C PHE A 129 9.16 3.80 9.37
N MET A 130 9.56 4.25 8.17
CA MET A 130 8.63 4.78 7.16
C MET A 130 7.64 3.72 6.69
N THR A 131 8.08 2.50 6.45
CA THR A 131 7.22 1.36 6.09
C THR A 131 6.18 1.06 7.18
N LEU A 132 6.60 1.05 8.45
CA LEU A 132 5.69 0.79 9.57
C LEU A 132 4.66 1.92 9.75
N VAL A 133 5.06 3.18 9.55
CA VAL A 133 4.14 4.33 9.54
C VAL A 133 3.14 4.20 8.40
N THR A 134 3.59 3.84 7.21
CA THR A 134 2.70 3.61 6.05
C THR A 134 1.69 2.51 6.32
N LEU A 135 2.12 1.34 6.80
CA LEU A 135 1.22 0.24 7.14
C LEU A 135 0.23 0.63 8.25
N PHE A 136 0.67 1.41 9.23
CA PHE A 136 -0.19 1.96 10.28
C PHE A 136 -1.28 2.87 9.71
N LEU A 137 -0.92 3.79 8.80
CA LEU A 137 -1.88 4.67 8.13
C LEU A 137 -2.88 3.87 7.28
N TYR A 138 -2.42 2.85 6.56
CA TYR A 138 -3.29 1.98 5.77
C TYR A 138 -4.27 1.17 6.64
N MET A 139 -3.83 0.72 7.82
CA MET A 139 -4.75 0.07 8.78
C MET A 139 -5.83 1.03 9.28
N ILE A 140 -5.47 2.29 9.57
CA ILE A 140 -6.43 3.34 9.97
C ILE A 140 -7.43 3.59 8.85
N SER A 141 -6.94 3.76 7.62
CA SER A 141 -7.74 4.01 6.44
C SER A 141 -8.75 2.89 6.19
N GLU A 142 -8.32 1.63 6.31
CA GLU A 142 -9.18 0.46 6.12
C GLU A 142 -10.28 0.35 7.18
N LEU A 143 -9.95 0.59 8.45
CA LEU A 143 -10.97 0.61 9.52
C LEU A 143 -11.93 1.79 9.38
N SER A 144 -11.41 2.96 9.00
CA SER A 144 -12.27 4.11 8.73
C SER A 144 -13.23 3.84 7.58
N ALA A 145 -12.73 3.24 6.48
CA ALA A 145 -13.55 2.89 5.32
C ALA A 145 -14.67 1.92 5.68
N ILE A 146 -14.36 0.78 6.32
CA ILE A 146 -15.39 -0.21 6.66
C ILE A 146 -16.43 0.37 7.63
N GLY A 147 -16.00 1.18 8.59
CA GLY A 147 -16.92 1.83 9.53
C GLY A 147 -17.89 2.78 8.83
N GLN A 148 -17.38 3.64 7.91
CA GLN A 148 -18.21 4.54 7.13
C GLN A 148 -19.17 3.77 6.21
N ILE A 149 -18.68 2.75 5.51
CA ILE A 149 -19.47 1.94 4.57
C ILE A 149 -20.63 1.25 5.29
N VAL A 150 -20.35 0.62 6.44
CA VAL A 150 -21.39 -0.05 7.22
C VAL A 150 -22.44 0.95 7.71
N THR A 151 -22.02 2.09 8.20
CA THR A 151 -22.95 3.15 8.65
C THR A 151 -23.84 3.63 7.50
N LEU A 152 -23.27 3.86 6.32
CA LEU A 152 -24.00 4.32 5.14
C LEU A 152 -24.98 3.28 4.60
N LEU A 153 -24.56 2.02 4.47
CA LEU A 153 -25.38 0.96 3.87
C LEU A 153 -26.45 0.41 4.78
N THR A 154 -26.26 0.47 6.09
CA THR A 154 -27.11 -0.24 7.05
C THR A 154 -27.69 0.65 8.14
N GLY A 155 -27.19 1.86 8.31
CA GLY A 155 -27.52 2.74 9.45
C GLY A 155 -26.97 2.25 10.80
N LEU A 156 -26.15 1.18 10.82
CA LEU A 156 -25.51 0.67 12.04
C LEU A 156 -24.34 1.57 12.45
N ASP A 157 -24.04 1.59 13.77
CA ASP A 157 -22.79 2.18 14.23
C ASP A 157 -21.59 1.38 13.69
N GLY A 158 -20.64 2.05 13.05
CA GLY A 158 -19.44 1.42 12.47
C GLY A 158 -18.45 0.92 13.53
N LEU A 159 -18.45 1.48 14.74
CA LEU A 159 -17.46 1.14 15.78
C LEU A 159 -17.48 -0.33 16.20
N PRO A 160 -18.62 -0.98 16.47
CA PRO A 160 -18.65 -2.41 16.78
C PRO A 160 -18.06 -3.27 15.65
N VAL A 161 -18.30 -2.90 14.39
CA VAL A 161 -17.79 -3.63 13.22
C VAL A 161 -16.28 -3.48 13.11
N MET A 162 -15.72 -2.27 13.31
CA MET A 162 -14.27 -2.04 13.36
C MET A 162 -13.61 -2.91 14.45
N ILE A 163 -14.21 -2.98 15.65
CA ILE A 163 -13.69 -3.79 16.75
C ILE A 163 -13.72 -5.28 16.40
N VAL A 164 -14.83 -5.77 15.87
CA VAL A 164 -14.97 -7.19 15.48
C VAL A 164 -13.96 -7.54 14.38
N GLN A 165 -13.77 -6.69 13.38
CA GLN A 165 -12.74 -6.88 12.36
C GLN A 165 -11.36 -7.02 12.98
N CYS A 166 -10.97 -6.09 13.87
CA CYS A 166 -9.67 -6.15 14.54
C CYS A 166 -9.52 -7.45 15.34
N VAL A 167 -10.54 -7.85 16.10
CA VAL A 167 -10.48 -9.08 16.91
C VAL A 167 -10.35 -10.31 16.03
N VAL A 168 -11.19 -10.43 15.01
CA VAL A 168 -11.19 -11.60 14.10
C VAL A 168 -9.86 -11.73 13.37
N THR A 169 -9.40 -10.65 12.72
CA THR A 169 -8.13 -10.68 11.96
C THR A 169 -6.94 -10.93 12.87
N THR A 170 -6.89 -10.29 14.04
CA THR A 170 -5.79 -10.48 15.00
C THR A 170 -5.72 -11.90 15.54
N ILE A 171 -6.85 -12.55 15.81
CA ILE A 171 -6.85 -13.93 16.30
C ILE A 171 -6.18 -14.85 15.28
N TYR A 172 -6.67 -14.90 14.05
CA TYR A 172 -6.12 -15.88 13.10
C TYR A 172 -4.73 -15.47 12.57
N THR A 173 -4.46 -14.17 12.37
CA THR A 173 -3.15 -13.68 11.94
C THR A 173 -2.08 -13.92 13.02
N SER A 174 -2.42 -13.72 14.30
CA SER A 174 -1.49 -14.00 15.39
C SER A 174 -1.18 -15.49 15.55
N LEU A 175 -2.09 -16.37 15.17
CA LEU A 175 -1.90 -17.82 15.24
C LEU A 175 -1.04 -18.34 14.09
N GLY A 176 -1.17 -17.79 12.89
CA GLY A 176 -0.55 -18.37 11.70
C GLY A 176 0.32 -17.46 10.84
N GLY A 177 0.38 -16.17 11.14
CA GLY A 177 1.25 -15.21 10.45
C GLY A 177 0.96 -15.06 8.97
N PHE A 178 1.99 -14.75 8.17
CA PHE A 178 1.87 -14.48 6.75
C PHE A 178 1.33 -15.68 5.94
N LYS A 179 1.67 -16.91 6.31
CA LYS A 179 1.21 -18.08 5.59
C LYS A 179 -0.31 -18.29 5.65
N ILE A 180 -0.94 -17.93 6.78
CA ILE A 180 -2.41 -17.95 6.89
C ILE A 180 -3.01 -16.83 6.07
N SER A 181 -2.51 -15.60 6.23
CA SER A 181 -2.96 -14.45 5.42
C SER A 181 -2.90 -14.82 3.93
N PHE A 182 -1.80 -15.42 3.47
CA PHE A 182 -1.67 -15.84 2.08
C PHE A 182 -2.76 -16.85 1.65
N LEU A 183 -3.13 -17.81 2.49
CA LEU A 183 -4.16 -18.81 2.18
C LEU A 183 -5.58 -18.21 2.24
N THR A 184 -5.86 -17.35 3.24
CA THR A 184 -7.14 -16.64 3.34
C THR A 184 -7.33 -15.69 2.18
N ASP A 185 -6.29 -14.94 1.79
CA ASP A 185 -6.30 -14.03 0.64
C ASP A 185 -6.64 -14.73 -0.68
N THR A 186 -6.17 -15.98 -0.87
CA THR A 186 -6.53 -16.75 -2.07
C THR A 186 -8.03 -17.00 -2.15
N VAL A 187 -8.67 -17.32 -1.01
CA VAL A 187 -10.13 -17.52 -0.94
C VAL A 187 -10.86 -16.18 -1.09
N GLN A 188 -10.44 -15.17 -0.35
CA GLN A 188 -11.06 -13.84 -0.37
C GLN A 188 -10.93 -13.18 -1.74
N GLY A 189 -9.76 -13.23 -2.39
CA GLY A 189 -9.55 -12.72 -3.74
C GLY A 189 -10.47 -13.36 -4.78
N SER A 190 -10.66 -14.69 -4.69
CA SER A 190 -11.59 -15.40 -5.58
C SER A 190 -13.04 -14.98 -5.34
N MET A 191 -13.45 -14.81 -4.07
CA MET A 191 -14.79 -14.32 -3.71
C MET A 191 -15.02 -12.91 -4.22
N VAL A 192 -14.07 -12.01 -3.99
CA VAL A 192 -14.16 -10.59 -4.39
C VAL A 192 -14.35 -10.46 -5.91
N VAL A 193 -13.58 -11.18 -6.71
CA VAL A 193 -13.75 -11.18 -8.17
C VAL A 193 -15.16 -11.59 -8.57
N GLY A 194 -15.68 -12.67 -7.98
CA GLY A 194 -17.06 -13.11 -8.25
C GLY A 194 -18.12 -12.10 -7.83
N LEU A 195 -17.94 -11.48 -6.65
CA LEU A 195 -18.89 -10.50 -6.11
C LEU A 195 -18.87 -9.18 -6.92
N ILE A 196 -17.72 -8.75 -7.45
CA ILE A 196 -17.61 -7.58 -8.32
C ILE A 196 -18.34 -7.83 -9.66
N ILE A 197 -18.17 -9.01 -10.24
CA ILE A 197 -18.90 -9.38 -11.46
C ILE A 197 -20.41 -9.32 -11.22
N MET A 198 -20.87 -9.89 -10.10
CA MET A 198 -22.28 -9.89 -9.72
C MET A 198 -22.83 -8.48 -9.49
N GLY A 199 -22.08 -7.64 -8.76
CA GLY A 199 -22.44 -6.23 -8.53
C GLY A 199 -22.51 -5.43 -9.82
N THR A 200 -21.55 -5.62 -10.73
CA THR A 200 -21.53 -4.95 -12.04
C THR A 200 -22.76 -5.33 -12.88
N ILE A 201 -23.12 -6.61 -12.94
CA ILE A 201 -24.33 -7.06 -13.65
C ILE A 201 -25.57 -6.45 -13.01
N ALA A 202 -25.65 -6.42 -11.67
CA ALA A 202 -26.78 -5.86 -10.95
C ALA A 202 -26.97 -4.36 -11.23
N VAL A 203 -25.89 -3.58 -11.25
CA VAL A 203 -25.92 -2.16 -11.64
C VAL A 203 -26.38 -2.01 -13.08
N GLY A 204 -25.79 -2.76 -14.02
CA GLY A 204 -26.12 -2.66 -15.45
C GLY A 204 -27.58 -3.00 -15.78
N VAL A 205 -28.22 -3.87 -15.01
CA VAL A 205 -29.63 -4.27 -15.20
C VAL A 205 -30.62 -3.29 -14.56
N ASN A 206 -30.30 -2.74 -13.38
CA ASN A 206 -31.25 -2.01 -12.57
C ASN A 206 -31.11 -0.47 -12.69
N VAL A 207 -29.92 0.05 -13.02
CA VAL A 207 -29.68 1.49 -13.05
C VAL A 207 -29.87 2.05 -14.46
N LYS A 208 -30.60 3.16 -14.56
CA LYS A 208 -30.82 3.87 -15.83
C LYS A 208 -30.04 5.16 -15.87
N ILE A 209 -29.19 5.31 -16.87
CA ILE A 209 -28.45 6.55 -17.13
C ILE A 209 -29.39 7.54 -17.84
N GLN A 210 -29.38 8.80 -17.39
CA GLN A 210 -30.12 9.91 -17.97
C GLN A 210 -29.19 10.71 -18.89
N PRO A 211 -29.44 10.73 -20.22
CA PRO A 211 -28.56 11.41 -21.18
C PRO A 211 -28.31 12.89 -20.86
N GLY A 212 -29.33 13.61 -20.36
CA GLY A 212 -29.19 15.01 -19.96
C GLY A 212 -28.19 15.23 -18.84
N LEU A 213 -28.13 14.33 -17.82
CA LEU A 213 -27.16 14.42 -16.74
C LEU A 213 -25.74 14.08 -17.19
N VAL A 214 -25.57 13.31 -18.26
CA VAL A 214 -24.24 13.03 -18.83
C VAL A 214 -23.64 14.31 -19.40
N GLU A 215 -24.42 15.08 -20.18
CA GLU A 215 -23.98 16.35 -20.76
C GLU A 215 -23.79 17.42 -19.67
N GLU A 216 -24.77 17.54 -18.74
CA GLU A 216 -24.73 18.55 -17.66
C GLU A 216 -23.55 18.35 -16.70
N SER A 217 -23.15 17.11 -16.43
CA SER A 217 -22.05 16.80 -15.50
C SER A 217 -20.68 17.27 -16.00
N GLY A 218 -20.47 17.43 -17.31
CA GLY A 218 -19.17 17.76 -17.89
C GLY A 218 -18.07 16.70 -17.67
N TYR A 219 -18.41 15.51 -17.16
CA TYR A 219 -17.43 14.47 -16.78
C TYR A 219 -16.74 13.78 -17.96
N LEU A 220 -17.20 14.03 -19.18
CA LEU A 220 -16.51 13.60 -20.40
C LEU A 220 -15.41 14.57 -20.83
N GLU A 221 -15.39 15.77 -20.27
CA GLU A 221 -14.39 16.80 -20.56
C GLU A 221 -13.17 16.67 -19.63
N ALA A 222 -12.03 17.16 -20.12
CA ALA A 222 -10.80 17.17 -19.33
C ALA A 222 -10.81 18.33 -18.33
N SER A 223 -10.44 18.08 -17.08
CA SER A 223 -10.36 19.05 -16.01
C SER A 223 -8.93 19.40 -15.62
N LEU A 224 -8.72 20.57 -14.99
CA LEU A 224 -7.40 20.94 -14.46
C LEU A 224 -6.89 19.90 -13.45
N VAL A 225 -7.75 19.49 -12.51
CA VAL A 225 -7.40 18.47 -11.51
C VAL A 225 -7.08 17.14 -12.20
N GLY A 226 -7.84 16.75 -13.24
CA GLY A 226 -7.52 15.56 -14.03
C GLY A 226 -6.12 15.60 -14.64
N TRP A 227 -5.68 16.74 -15.19
CA TRP A 227 -4.29 16.90 -15.67
C TRP A 227 -3.25 16.85 -14.56
N GLN A 228 -3.55 17.41 -13.39
CA GLN A 228 -2.67 17.30 -12.23
C GLN A 228 -2.53 15.85 -11.74
N LEU A 229 -3.63 15.09 -11.74
CA LEU A 229 -3.64 13.68 -11.36
C LEU A 229 -2.79 12.79 -12.28
N LEU A 230 -2.60 13.17 -13.54
CA LEU A 230 -1.73 12.44 -14.48
C LEU A 230 -0.27 12.38 -14.00
N TYR A 231 0.15 13.31 -13.15
CA TYR A 231 1.46 13.29 -12.50
C TYR A 231 1.36 12.81 -11.05
N ILE A 232 0.42 13.35 -10.27
CA ILE A 232 0.29 13.06 -8.84
C ILE A 232 0.15 11.57 -8.59
N LEU A 233 -0.84 10.93 -9.21
CA LEU A 233 -1.19 9.53 -8.92
C LEU A 233 -0.10 8.52 -9.32
N PRO A 234 0.53 8.59 -10.50
CA PRO A 234 1.65 7.71 -10.81
C PRO A 234 2.82 7.87 -9.83
N VAL A 235 3.19 9.10 -9.47
CA VAL A 235 4.28 9.33 -8.51
C VAL A 235 3.90 8.83 -7.13
N ALA A 236 2.71 9.16 -6.65
CA ALA A 236 2.16 8.78 -5.37
C ALA A 236 2.14 7.26 -5.20
N ILE A 237 1.39 6.58 -6.04
CA ILE A 237 1.09 5.16 -5.89
C ILE A 237 2.31 4.30 -6.18
N PHE A 238 3.08 4.61 -7.23
CA PHE A 238 4.31 3.88 -7.53
C PHE A 238 5.29 3.89 -6.36
N THR A 239 5.54 5.07 -5.77
CA THR A 239 6.48 5.18 -4.66
C THR A 239 5.93 4.54 -3.40
N ASN A 240 4.62 4.61 -3.17
CA ASN A 240 3.99 4.05 -1.99
C ASN A 240 3.94 2.52 -2.03
N ASP A 241 3.57 1.93 -3.15
CA ASP A 241 3.57 0.48 -3.33
C ASP A 241 4.96 -0.11 -3.05
N PHE A 242 6.02 0.64 -3.37
CA PHE A 242 7.38 0.24 -3.07
C PHE A 242 7.67 0.16 -1.56
N PHE A 243 6.98 0.94 -0.73
CA PHE A 243 7.05 0.87 0.73
C PHE A 243 6.23 -0.27 1.31
N LEU A 244 5.19 -0.72 0.62
CA LEU A 244 4.27 -1.71 1.14
C LEU A 244 4.92 -3.11 1.20
N SER A 245 5.40 -3.49 2.38
CA SER A 245 6.07 -4.78 2.61
C SER A 245 5.23 -5.98 2.21
N GLN A 246 3.91 -5.87 2.23
CA GLN A 246 3.01 -6.95 1.82
C GLN A 246 3.24 -7.38 0.36
N PHE A 247 3.54 -6.46 -0.56
CA PHE A 247 3.85 -6.79 -1.95
C PHE A 247 5.22 -7.45 -2.07
N TRP A 248 6.19 -7.01 -1.27
CA TRP A 248 7.50 -7.65 -1.22
C TRP A 248 7.44 -9.06 -0.66
N LEU A 249 6.67 -9.31 0.39
CA LEU A 249 6.45 -10.65 0.93
C LEU A 249 5.90 -11.61 -0.16
N ARG A 250 4.97 -11.14 -0.99
CA ARG A 250 4.43 -11.91 -2.12
C ARG A 250 5.45 -12.07 -3.23
N THR A 251 6.23 -11.04 -3.52
CA THR A 251 7.32 -11.08 -4.51
C THR A 251 8.34 -12.16 -4.15
N PHE A 252 8.79 -12.19 -2.89
CA PHE A 252 9.73 -13.20 -2.41
C PHE A 252 9.09 -14.60 -2.28
N SER A 253 7.78 -14.71 -2.11
CA SER A 253 7.10 -16.01 -2.02
C SER A 253 6.99 -16.74 -3.35
N SER A 254 7.18 -16.07 -4.49
CA SER A 254 7.09 -16.69 -5.82
C SER A 254 8.16 -17.78 -6.01
N LYS A 255 7.73 -18.93 -6.56
CA LYS A 255 8.59 -20.09 -6.78
C LYS A 255 9.67 -19.83 -7.84
N THR A 256 9.30 -19.18 -8.92
CA THR A 256 10.20 -18.82 -10.01
C THR A 256 9.96 -17.39 -10.48
N ASP A 257 10.94 -16.80 -11.19
CA ASP A 257 10.76 -15.48 -11.80
C ASP A 257 9.63 -15.49 -12.85
N LYS A 258 9.40 -16.63 -13.51
CA LYS A 258 8.29 -16.81 -14.45
C LYS A 258 6.94 -16.79 -13.72
N ASP A 259 6.82 -17.49 -12.58
CA ASP A 259 5.61 -17.47 -11.77
C ASP A 259 5.30 -16.05 -11.28
N LEU A 260 6.33 -15.30 -10.89
CA LEU A 260 6.17 -13.90 -10.48
C LEU A 260 5.63 -13.05 -11.63
N TRP A 261 6.25 -13.11 -12.82
CA TRP A 261 5.82 -12.34 -13.97
C TRP A 261 4.37 -12.66 -14.39
N ILE A 262 4.01 -13.94 -14.47
CA ILE A 262 2.64 -14.34 -14.78
C ILE A 262 1.69 -13.85 -13.68
N GLY A 263 2.05 -14.02 -12.40
CA GLY A 263 1.22 -13.63 -11.28
C GLY A 263 0.92 -12.11 -11.27
N VAL A 264 1.97 -11.27 -11.40
CA VAL A 264 1.79 -9.82 -11.41
C VAL A 264 1.08 -9.32 -12.67
N SER A 265 1.31 -9.95 -13.84
CA SER A 265 0.63 -9.56 -15.08
C SER A 265 -0.88 -9.86 -15.01
N VAL A 266 -1.25 -11.03 -14.53
CA VAL A 266 -2.66 -11.39 -14.31
C VAL A 266 -3.30 -10.46 -13.28
N ALA A 267 -2.61 -10.19 -12.17
CA ALA A 267 -3.09 -9.25 -11.15
C ALA A 267 -3.28 -7.83 -11.72
N THR A 268 -2.34 -7.33 -12.52
CA THR A 268 -2.42 -6.00 -13.15
C THR A 268 -3.66 -5.87 -14.03
N VAL A 269 -3.91 -6.85 -14.91
CA VAL A 269 -5.08 -6.82 -15.79
C VAL A 269 -6.37 -6.90 -14.98
N ALA A 270 -6.44 -7.80 -14.00
CA ALA A 270 -7.60 -7.93 -13.14
C ALA A 270 -7.86 -6.65 -12.33
N LEU A 271 -6.82 -6.07 -11.71
CA LEU A 271 -6.92 -4.82 -10.96
C LEU A 271 -7.38 -3.67 -11.85
N LEU A 272 -6.82 -3.53 -13.05
CA LEU A 272 -7.24 -2.49 -13.99
C LEU A 272 -8.74 -2.59 -14.30
N CYS A 273 -9.23 -3.78 -14.60
CA CYS A 273 -10.67 -4.02 -14.85
C CYS A 273 -11.51 -3.69 -13.60
N ILE A 274 -11.12 -4.21 -12.44
CA ILE A 274 -11.85 -4.04 -11.18
C ILE A 274 -11.92 -2.56 -10.79
N LEU A 275 -10.78 -1.87 -10.79
CA LEU A 275 -10.69 -0.47 -10.37
C LEU A 275 -11.42 0.47 -11.33
N THR A 276 -11.40 0.18 -12.64
CA THR A 276 -12.20 0.91 -13.61
C THR A 276 -13.69 0.70 -13.37
N LEU A 277 -14.15 -0.53 -13.10
CA LEU A 277 -15.54 -0.82 -12.78
C LEU A 277 -15.99 -0.12 -11.49
N VAL A 278 -15.19 -0.18 -10.44
CA VAL A 278 -15.51 0.49 -9.17
C VAL A 278 -15.52 2.01 -9.36
N GLY A 279 -14.54 2.59 -10.05
CA GLY A 279 -14.48 4.03 -10.32
C GLY A 279 -15.67 4.50 -11.18
N SER A 280 -16.08 3.70 -12.17
CA SER A 280 -17.23 4.05 -13.01
C SER A 280 -18.54 4.14 -12.23
N SER A 281 -18.64 3.54 -11.04
CA SER A 281 -19.82 3.66 -10.20
C SER A 281 -20.08 5.10 -9.73
N GLY A 282 -19.03 5.92 -9.53
CA GLY A 282 -19.16 7.34 -9.22
C GLY A 282 -19.78 8.14 -10.38
N LEU A 283 -19.36 7.84 -11.62
CA LEU A 283 -19.95 8.42 -12.82
C LEU A 283 -21.41 7.99 -12.98
N ILE A 284 -21.69 6.70 -12.84
CA ILE A 284 -23.03 6.14 -12.96
C ILE A 284 -23.96 6.72 -11.88
N ALA A 285 -23.46 6.92 -10.66
CA ALA A 285 -24.24 7.55 -9.60
C ALA A 285 -24.69 8.97 -9.97
N THR A 286 -23.80 9.77 -10.56
CA THR A 286 -24.14 11.10 -11.06
C THR A 286 -25.11 11.03 -12.24
N TRP A 287 -24.82 10.19 -13.23
CA TRP A 287 -25.61 10.10 -14.46
C TRP A 287 -26.98 9.44 -14.27
N SER A 288 -27.18 8.72 -13.17
CA SER A 288 -28.49 8.19 -12.76
C SER A 288 -29.29 9.15 -11.90
N GLY A 289 -28.68 10.24 -11.42
CA GLY A 289 -29.29 11.17 -10.48
C GLY A 289 -29.30 10.68 -9.03
N ALA A 290 -28.56 9.61 -8.71
CA ALA A 290 -28.44 9.11 -7.33
C ALA A 290 -27.54 10.04 -6.50
N TRP A 291 -26.56 10.66 -7.10
CA TRP A 291 -25.61 11.59 -6.46
C TRP A 291 -25.61 12.93 -7.24
N PRO A 292 -25.41 14.11 -6.63
CA PRO A 292 -24.98 14.34 -5.24
C PRO A 292 -26.07 14.23 -4.18
N GLY A 293 -27.35 14.08 -4.54
CA GLY A 293 -28.46 14.07 -3.61
C GLY A 293 -28.87 15.48 -3.12
N ASP A 294 -29.88 15.52 -2.26
CA ASP A 294 -30.35 16.74 -1.58
C ASP A 294 -30.57 16.41 -0.08
N PRO A 295 -29.73 16.91 0.85
CA PRO A 295 -28.59 17.82 0.63
C PRO A 295 -27.39 17.16 -0.10
N PRO A 296 -26.54 17.96 -0.77
CA PRO A 296 -25.38 17.43 -1.48
C PRO A 296 -24.43 16.64 -0.59
N GLN A 297 -24.05 15.45 -1.03
CA GLN A 297 -23.18 14.53 -0.31
C GLN A 297 -21.76 14.51 -0.91
N LEU A 298 -20.78 14.05 -0.12
CA LEU A 298 -19.40 13.91 -0.56
C LEU A 298 -19.28 12.84 -1.67
N GLY A 299 -18.31 12.98 -2.57
CA GLY A 299 -18.04 12.01 -3.64
C GLY A 299 -17.67 10.61 -3.13
N SER A 300 -17.11 10.51 -1.91
CA SER A 300 -16.78 9.23 -1.26
C SER A 300 -18.00 8.33 -1.00
N VAL A 301 -19.21 8.88 -0.98
CA VAL A 301 -20.44 8.11 -0.79
C VAL A 301 -21.18 7.79 -2.10
N ALA A 302 -20.70 8.27 -3.25
CA ALA A 302 -21.38 8.13 -4.53
C ALA A 302 -21.70 6.66 -4.91
N PHE A 303 -20.80 5.73 -4.63
CA PHE A 303 -21.07 4.30 -4.82
C PHE A 303 -22.26 3.81 -3.98
N PHE A 304 -22.38 4.28 -2.74
CA PHE A 304 -23.41 3.81 -1.81
C PHE A 304 -24.78 4.41 -2.11
N THR A 305 -24.84 5.67 -2.58
CA THR A 305 -26.09 6.27 -3.08
C THR A 305 -26.61 5.54 -4.32
N LEU A 306 -25.71 5.06 -5.17
CA LEU A 306 -26.09 4.21 -6.30
C LEU A 306 -26.72 2.89 -5.85
N LEU A 307 -26.20 2.28 -4.78
CA LEU A 307 -26.73 1.02 -4.24
C LEU A 307 -28.16 1.16 -3.69
N GLU A 308 -28.59 2.34 -3.28
CA GLU A 308 -29.97 2.59 -2.83
C GLU A 308 -31.00 2.35 -3.95
N GLN A 309 -30.58 2.41 -5.20
CA GLN A 309 -31.42 2.11 -6.38
C GLN A 309 -31.53 0.60 -6.66
N LEU A 310 -30.74 -0.23 -5.97
CA LEU A 310 -30.65 -1.67 -6.23
C LEU A 310 -31.55 -2.48 -5.29
N PRO A 311 -31.91 -3.72 -5.67
CA PRO A 311 -32.65 -4.62 -4.78
C PRO A 311 -31.88 -4.94 -3.50
N ASN A 312 -32.59 -5.16 -2.38
CA ASN A 312 -32.00 -5.41 -1.04
C ASN A 312 -30.98 -6.58 -1.03
N TRP A 313 -31.22 -7.64 -1.80
CA TRP A 313 -30.30 -8.77 -1.86
C TRP A 313 -28.94 -8.39 -2.47
N VAL A 314 -28.91 -7.44 -3.41
CA VAL A 314 -27.67 -6.93 -4.00
C VAL A 314 -26.85 -6.18 -2.94
N VAL A 315 -27.50 -5.33 -2.16
CA VAL A 315 -26.85 -4.62 -1.04
C VAL A 315 -26.27 -5.61 -0.02
N GLY A 316 -27.00 -6.70 0.28
CA GLY A 316 -26.48 -7.78 1.12
C GLY A 316 -25.22 -8.44 0.55
N VAL A 317 -25.20 -8.70 -0.76
CA VAL A 317 -24.01 -9.24 -1.47
C VAL A 317 -22.85 -8.26 -1.41
N ILE A 318 -23.10 -6.97 -1.61
CA ILE A 318 -22.06 -5.92 -1.52
C ILE A 318 -21.52 -5.81 -0.09
N LEU A 319 -22.35 -5.98 0.94
CA LEU A 319 -21.88 -6.03 2.35
C LEU A 319 -20.90 -7.20 2.56
N VAL A 320 -21.24 -8.40 2.07
CA VAL A 320 -20.30 -9.54 2.13
C VAL A 320 -18.99 -9.23 1.42
N MET A 321 -19.06 -8.61 0.23
CA MET A 321 -17.88 -8.19 -0.53
C MET A 321 -17.04 -7.18 0.27
N THR A 322 -17.66 -6.17 0.84
CA THR A 322 -16.99 -5.12 1.62
C THR A 322 -16.27 -5.69 2.84
N VAL A 323 -16.94 -6.56 3.61
CA VAL A 323 -16.33 -7.26 4.75
C VAL A 323 -15.16 -8.14 4.29
N SER A 324 -15.29 -8.81 3.14
CA SER A 324 -14.23 -9.65 2.59
C SER A 324 -13.01 -8.84 2.15
N LEU A 325 -13.23 -7.72 1.44
CA LEU A 325 -12.18 -6.79 1.02
C LEU A 325 -11.43 -6.23 2.22
N SER A 326 -12.18 -5.69 3.18
CA SER A 326 -11.61 -5.08 4.37
C SER A 326 -10.83 -6.09 5.21
N THR A 327 -11.34 -7.30 5.38
CA THR A 327 -10.66 -8.36 6.12
C THR A 327 -9.36 -8.77 5.45
N ALA A 328 -9.35 -8.95 4.13
CA ALA A 328 -8.15 -9.32 3.36
C ALA A 328 -7.05 -8.25 3.43
N ALA A 329 -7.42 -6.98 3.23
CA ALA A 329 -6.47 -5.88 3.30
C ALA A 329 -5.90 -5.73 4.72
N PHE A 330 -6.77 -5.73 5.73
CA PHE A 330 -6.37 -5.49 7.11
C PHE A 330 -5.44 -6.60 7.65
N ASP A 331 -5.73 -7.87 7.37
CA ASP A 331 -4.86 -8.98 7.79
C ASP A 331 -3.52 -8.97 7.05
N SER A 332 -3.52 -8.58 5.79
CA SER A 332 -2.31 -8.40 4.99
C SER A 332 -1.41 -7.30 5.56
N PHE A 333 -1.97 -6.17 6.01
CA PHE A 333 -1.22 -5.10 6.67
C PHE A 333 -0.68 -5.56 8.03
N GLN A 334 -1.48 -6.26 8.83
CA GLN A 334 -1.05 -6.82 10.11
C GLN A 334 0.11 -7.80 9.94
N SER A 335 -0.01 -8.76 9.03
CA SER A 335 1.03 -9.77 8.80
C SER A 335 2.31 -9.15 8.23
N ALA A 336 2.20 -8.16 7.35
CA ALA A 336 3.33 -7.39 6.83
C ALA A 336 4.04 -6.58 7.92
N MET A 337 3.28 -5.93 8.79
CA MET A 337 3.82 -5.17 9.93
C MET A 337 4.58 -6.08 10.90
N VAL A 338 4.01 -7.25 11.25
CA VAL A 338 4.68 -8.26 12.08
C VAL A 338 5.98 -8.73 11.46
N SER A 339 5.94 -9.09 10.17
CA SER A 339 7.10 -9.62 9.46
C SER A 339 8.21 -8.58 9.35
N SER A 340 7.87 -7.34 8.97
CA SER A 340 8.83 -6.24 8.86
C SER A 340 9.41 -5.87 10.22
N ALA A 341 8.58 -5.67 11.24
CA ALA A 341 9.06 -5.34 12.58
C ALA A 341 9.96 -6.44 13.17
N SER A 342 9.58 -7.72 13.00
CA SER A 342 10.39 -8.85 13.46
C SER A 342 11.76 -8.91 12.80
N ASN A 343 11.80 -8.73 11.47
CA ASN A 343 13.03 -8.76 10.70
C ASN A 343 13.93 -7.56 11.01
N ASP A 344 13.37 -6.36 10.93
CA ASP A 344 14.12 -5.12 10.90
C ASP A 344 14.59 -4.69 12.27
N LEU A 345 13.68 -4.67 13.26
CA LEU A 345 14.00 -4.19 14.61
C LEU A 345 14.69 -5.27 15.44
N PHE A 346 14.29 -6.53 15.25
CA PHE A 346 14.70 -7.61 16.15
C PHE A 346 15.53 -8.72 15.49
N ARG A 347 15.80 -8.60 14.17
CA ARG A 347 16.55 -9.59 13.37
C ARG A 347 16.04 -11.03 13.59
N ASN A 348 14.73 -11.17 13.69
CA ASN A 348 14.05 -12.44 13.95
C ASN A 348 14.50 -13.14 15.24
N LYS A 349 15.16 -12.44 16.20
CA LYS A 349 15.68 -13.03 17.44
C LYS A 349 14.64 -13.08 18.56
N ILE A 350 13.62 -12.20 18.53
CA ILE A 350 12.60 -12.17 19.58
C ILE A 350 11.66 -13.36 19.46
N ASN A 351 11.16 -13.80 20.61
CA ASN A 351 10.12 -14.81 20.67
C ASN A 351 8.85 -14.29 20.00
N ILE A 352 8.24 -15.14 19.18
CA ILE A 352 7.02 -14.84 18.41
C ILE A 352 5.87 -14.31 19.26
N TRP A 353 5.79 -14.67 20.53
CA TRP A 353 4.77 -14.20 21.47
C TRP A 353 4.85 -12.69 21.74
N PHE A 354 6.07 -12.13 21.82
CA PHE A 354 6.25 -10.68 21.95
C PHE A 354 5.79 -9.94 20.71
N ILE A 355 6.05 -10.52 19.53
CA ILE A 355 5.61 -9.92 18.25
C ILE A 355 4.09 -9.91 18.19
N ARG A 356 3.45 -11.02 18.55
CA ARG A 356 1.97 -11.12 18.65
C ARG A 356 1.39 -10.08 19.60
N ALA A 357 2.01 -9.90 20.78
CA ALA A 357 1.58 -8.90 21.75
C ALA A 357 1.69 -7.47 21.19
N LEU A 358 2.77 -7.16 20.45
CA LEU A 358 2.93 -5.85 19.79
C LEU A 358 1.84 -5.58 18.75
N VAL A 359 1.44 -6.60 17.99
CA VAL A 359 0.32 -6.48 17.02
C VAL A 359 -0.98 -6.14 17.72
N VAL A 360 -1.28 -6.82 18.84
CA VAL A 360 -2.47 -6.51 19.64
C VAL A 360 -2.41 -5.07 20.18
N LEU A 361 -1.24 -4.64 20.67
CA LEU A 361 -1.06 -3.29 21.23
C LEU A 361 -1.26 -2.18 20.18
N ILE A 362 -0.82 -2.38 18.94
CA ILE A 362 -0.95 -1.35 17.89
C ILE A 362 -2.39 -1.15 17.43
N ILE A 363 -3.27 -2.13 17.64
CA ILE A 363 -4.69 -2.02 17.27
C ILE A 363 -5.40 -0.90 18.06
N PHE A 364 -5.06 -0.70 19.33
CA PHE A 364 -5.71 0.34 20.14
C PHE A 364 -5.55 1.74 19.55
N PRO A 365 -4.34 2.24 19.23
CA PRO A 365 -4.21 3.53 18.57
C PRO A 365 -4.80 3.53 17.16
N VAL A 366 -4.76 2.43 16.40
CA VAL A 366 -5.37 2.34 15.07
C VAL A 366 -6.87 2.59 15.16
N VAL A 367 -7.59 1.89 16.03
CA VAL A 367 -9.04 2.08 16.23
C VAL A 367 -9.36 3.50 16.73
N ALA A 368 -8.61 4.01 17.70
CA ALA A 368 -8.83 5.34 18.28
C ALA A 368 -8.70 6.45 17.24
N ILE A 369 -7.76 6.32 16.29
CA ILE A 369 -7.57 7.29 15.21
C ILE A 369 -8.60 7.06 14.11
N ALA A 370 -8.91 5.81 13.74
CA ALA A 370 -9.85 5.48 12.66
C ALA A 370 -11.26 6.07 12.90
N ILE A 371 -11.71 6.12 14.16
CA ILE A 371 -13.02 6.72 14.52
C ILE A 371 -13.07 8.23 14.20
N LYS A 372 -11.93 8.92 14.26
CA LYS A 372 -11.79 10.36 14.04
C LYS A 372 -11.06 10.70 12.74
N ALA A 373 -10.79 9.70 11.93
CA ALA A 373 -9.97 9.86 10.74
C ALA A 373 -10.61 10.83 9.73
N PRO A 374 -9.80 11.61 9.04
CA PRO A 374 -10.23 12.38 7.87
C PRO A 374 -10.66 11.43 6.74
N SER A 375 -10.90 11.97 5.54
CA SER A 375 -11.26 11.12 4.40
C SER A 375 -10.18 10.04 4.14
N VAL A 376 -10.63 8.87 3.71
CA VAL A 376 -9.75 7.74 3.37
C VAL A 376 -8.71 8.15 2.32
N LEU A 377 -9.14 8.91 1.31
CA LEU A 377 -8.26 9.45 0.25
C LEU A 377 -7.15 10.33 0.82
N GLN A 378 -7.45 11.18 1.80
CA GLN A 378 -6.44 12.01 2.44
C GLN A 378 -5.37 11.19 3.15
N ILE A 379 -5.75 10.13 3.87
CA ILE A 379 -4.79 9.25 4.56
C ILE A 379 -3.84 8.59 3.55
N TYR A 380 -4.36 8.13 2.42
CA TYR A 380 -3.53 7.58 1.34
C TYR A 380 -2.55 8.63 0.81
N LEU A 381 -3.02 9.84 0.50
CA LEU A 381 -2.16 10.92 0.00
C LEU A 381 -1.04 11.32 0.98
N ILE A 382 -1.29 11.29 2.29
CA ILE A 382 -0.24 11.53 3.30
C ILE A 382 0.86 10.46 3.20
N SER A 383 0.47 9.20 3.16
CA SER A 383 1.40 8.07 3.01
C SER A 383 2.18 8.15 1.70
N ASP A 384 1.49 8.50 0.62
CA ASP A 384 2.05 8.65 -0.72
C ASP A 384 3.10 9.77 -0.78
N LEU A 385 2.85 10.89 -0.10
CA LEU A 385 3.79 12.00 -0.05
C LEU A 385 5.09 11.63 0.68
N VAL A 386 4.99 10.88 1.77
CA VAL A 386 6.15 10.35 2.51
C VAL A 386 6.98 9.43 1.63
N SER A 387 6.34 8.53 0.89
CA SER A 387 7.03 7.60 -0.01
C SER A 387 7.65 8.32 -1.20
N ALA A 388 6.96 9.31 -1.80
CA ALA A 388 7.46 10.13 -2.90
C ALA A 388 8.73 10.90 -2.55
N SER A 389 8.94 11.24 -1.28
CA SER A 389 10.16 11.89 -0.81
C SER A 389 11.35 10.93 -0.66
N THR A 390 11.13 9.65 -0.40
CA THR A 390 12.21 8.71 -0.03
C THR A 390 12.56 7.73 -1.13
N VAL A 391 11.58 7.19 -1.84
CA VAL A 391 11.79 6.12 -2.83
C VAL A 391 12.68 6.54 -4.01
N PRO A 392 12.56 7.74 -4.60
CA PRO A 392 13.39 8.12 -5.75
C PRO A 392 14.89 8.04 -5.47
N VAL A 393 15.34 8.55 -4.33
CA VAL A 393 16.76 8.51 -3.94
C VAL A 393 17.22 7.12 -3.51
N LEU A 394 16.30 6.30 -2.99
CA LEU A 394 16.57 4.92 -2.62
C LEU A 394 16.83 4.05 -3.86
N LEU A 395 16.05 4.23 -4.93
CA LEU A 395 16.12 3.44 -6.16
C LEU A 395 17.43 3.60 -6.91
N LEU A 396 18.15 4.71 -6.75
CA LEU A 396 19.48 4.89 -7.38
C LEU A 396 20.45 3.75 -7.02
N GLY A 397 20.34 3.20 -5.82
CA GLY A 397 21.20 2.11 -5.38
C GLY A 397 20.96 0.75 -6.02
N LEU A 398 19.87 0.57 -6.79
CA LEU A 398 19.67 -0.63 -7.60
C LEU A 398 20.67 -0.73 -8.74
N SER A 399 21.15 0.41 -9.24
CA SER A 399 22.16 0.45 -10.29
C SER A 399 23.57 0.36 -9.68
N SER A 400 24.35 -0.59 -10.17
CA SER A 400 25.77 -0.74 -9.80
C SER A 400 26.64 0.47 -10.16
N ARG A 401 26.16 1.35 -11.07
CA ARG A 401 26.85 2.60 -11.45
C ARG A 401 26.91 3.60 -10.31
N PHE A 402 25.93 3.58 -9.40
CA PHE A 402 25.86 4.46 -8.24
C PHE A 402 26.47 3.82 -6.99
N TYR A 403 27.59 3.09 -7.13
CA TYR A 403 28.31 2.45 -6.01
C TYR A 403 28.74 3.43 -4.91
N TRP A 404 28.97 4.69 -5.27
CA TRP A 404 29.34 5.80 -4.40
C TRP A 404 28.14 6.40 -3.63
N TRP A 405 26.89 6.04 -4.01
CA TRP A 405 25.67 6.47 -3.32
C TRP A 405 25.47 5.65 -2.04
N ARG A 406 25.28 6.31 -0.89
CA ARG A 406 25.28 5.67 0.43
C ARG A 406 24.01 5.97 1.21
N GLY A 407 23.87 5.37 2.40
CA GLY A 407 22.70 5.53 3.26
C GLY A 407 22.50 6.96 3.79
N PHE A 408 23.57 7.71 3.93
CA PHE A 408 23.52 9.11 4.36
C PHE A 408 22.73 9.98 3.36
N GLU A 409 23.04 9.87 2.08
CA GLU A 409 22.32 10.59 1.02
C GLU A 409 20.84 10.21 0.97
N VAL A 410 20.51 8.92 1.18
CA VAL A 410 19.12 8.44 1.16
C VAL A 410 18.31 9.04 2.31
N ILE A 411 18.86 9.05 3.53
CA ILE A 411 18.13 9.61 4.69
C ILE A 411 17.99 11.12 4.56
N VAL A 412 19.09 11.83 4.26
CA VAL A 412 19.04 13.30 4.12
C VAL A 412 18.12 13.71 2.96
N GLY A 413 18.13 12.95 1.86
CA GLY A 413 17.21 13.16 0.75
C GLY A 413 15.76 12.98 1.17
N GLY A 414 15.42 11.86 1.81
CA GLY A 414 14.05 11.58 2.25
C GLY A 414 13.48 12.65 3.21
N VAL A 415 14.25 13.02 4.24
CA VAL A 415 13.87 14.09 5.17
C VAL A 415 13.81 15.44 4.46
N GLY A 416 14.80 15.72 3.59
CA GLY A 416 14.89 16.97 2.84
C GLY A 416 13.75 17.14 1.83
N GLY A 417 13.25 16.04 1.24
CA GLY A 417 12.07 16.07 0.39
C GLY A 417 10.84 16.56 1.13
N LEU A 418 10.54 16.02 2.31
CA LEU A 418 9.44 16.50 3.16
C LEU A 418 9.64 17.94 3.61
N LEU A 419 10.87 18.31 3.98
CA LEU A 419 11.20 19.71 4.32
C LEU A 419 10.94 20.65 3.12
N THR A 420 11.23 20.21 1.89
CA THR A 420 10.97 20.99 0.68
C THR A 420 9.47 21.19 0.45
N VAL A 421 8.64 20.19 0.73
CA VAL A 421 7.18 20.32 0.70
C VAL A 421 6.69 21.36 1.70
N PHE A 422 7.21 21.32 2.93
CA PHE A 422 6.89 22.32 3.96
C PHE A 422 7.28 23.74 3.52
N ILE A 423 8.50 23.90 2.99
CA ILE A 423 8.99 25.19 2.48
C ILE A 423 8.11 25.66 1.32
N PHE A 424 7.82 24.78 0.35
CA PHE A 424 6.95 25.11 -0.77
C PHE A 424 5.56 25.57 -0.29
N GLY A 425 4.92 24.83 0.60
CA GLY A 425 3.61 25.19 1.14
C GLY A 425 3.64 26.52 1.92
N THR A 426 4.71 26.74 2.70
CA THR A 426 4.91 28.01 3.43
C THR A 426 5.02 29.21 2.49
N ILE A 427 5.76 29.06 1.38
CA ILE A 427 5.92 30.13 0.38
C ILE A 427 4.64 30.31 -0.44
N TYR A 428 4.04 29.22 -0.88
CA TYR A 428 2.86 29.24 -1.77
C TYR A 428 1.63 29.83 -1.09
N TYR A 429 1.37 29.44 0.16
CA TYR A 429 0.22 29.92 0.93
C TYR A 429 0.54 31.08 1.88
N GLY A 430 1.79 31.48 2.01
CA GLY A 430 2.21 32.63 2.80
C GLY A 430 2.25 32.42 4.32
N SER A 431 2.12 31.18 4.82
CA SER A 431 2.21 30.88 6.25
C SER A 431 2.84 29.52 6.55
N ALA A 432 3.60 29.42 7.65
CA ALA A 432 4.18 28.16 8.09
C ALA A 432 3.13 27.12 8.52
N GLN A 433 1.98 27.60 9.03
CA GLN A 433 0.87 26.72 9.37
C GLN A 433 0.35 26.02 8.11
N ALA A 434 0.08 26.76 7.03
CA ALA A 434 -0.38 26.19 5.76
C ALA A 434 0.67 25.25 5.12
N GLY A 435 1.97 25.54 5.33
CA GLY A 435 3.04 24.60 4.97
C GLY A 435 2.94 23.26 5.71
N GLY A 436 2.60 23.31 7.00
CA GLY A 436 2.34 22.11 7.81
C GLY A 436 1.07 21.37 7.38
N GLU A 437 0.01 22.10 7.08
CA GLU A 437 -1.27 21.56 6.57
C GLU A 437 -1.08 20.88 5.21
N LEU A 438 -0.18 21.39 4.35
CA LEU A 438 0.14 20.78 3.07
C LEU A 438 0.89 19.44 3.23
N LEU A 439 1.75 19.29 4.24
CA LEU A 439 2.37 17.98 4.56
C LEU A 439 1.32 16.91 4.93
N LEU A 440 0.21 17.34 5.53
CA LEU A 440 -0.91 16.48 5.88
C LEU A 440 -1.97 16.40 4.76
N VAL A 441 -1.73 17.06 3.63
CA VAL A 441 -2.66 17.13 2.49
C VAL A 441 -4.09 17.45 2.94
N GLN A 442 -4.26 18.38 3.92
CA GLN A 442 -5.54 18.62 4.59
C GLN A 442 -6.66 19.06 3.64
N GLN A 443 -6.32 19.88 2.65
CA GLN A 443 -7.28 20.29 1.62
C GLN A 443 -7.41 19.23 0.50
N GLY A 444 -6.52 18.24 0.47
CA GLY A 444 -6.52 17.16 -0.49
C GLY A 444 -6.49 17.66 -1.93
N LEU A 445 -7.29 17.03 -2.77
CA LEU A 445 -7.46 17.41 -4.18
C LEU A 445 -8.62 18.39 -4.39
N TYR A 446 -9.34 18.75 -3.34
CA TYR A 446 -10.55 19.58 -3.44
C TYR A 446 -10.30 21.08 -3.55
N SER A 447 -9.08 21.54 -3.21
CA SER A 447 -8.74 22.97 -3.26
C SER A 447 -8.82 23.56 -4.67
N GLY A 448 -8.67 22.74 -5.70
CA GLY A 448 -8.68 23.20 -7.10
C GLY A 448 -7.49 24.10 -7.49
N ASP A 449 -6.47 24.17 -6.62
CA ASP A 449 -5.24 24.94 -6.81
C ASP A 449 -4.04 24.06 -7.18
N TRP A 450 -2.84 24.64 -7.17
CA TRP A 450 -1.59 23.93 -7.47
C TRP A 450 -0.88 23.37 -6.22
N GLY A 451 -1.49 23.46 -5.04
CA GLY A 451 -0.87 23.07 -3.78
C GLY A 451 -0.52 21.58 -3.72
N ALA A 452 -1.49 20.71 -3.94
CA ALA A 452 -1.27 19.26 -3.94
C ALA A 452 -0.29 18.84 -5.06
N PHE A 453 -0.46 19.35 -6.28
CA PHE A 453 0.47 19.10 -7.38
C PHE A 453 1.89 19.53 -7.01
N GLY A 454 2.06 20.76 -6.49
CA GLY A 454 3.35 21.29 -6.06
C GLY A 454 3.98 20.47 -4.94
N ALA A 455 3.20 19.94 -4.00
CA ALA A 455 3.69 19.05 -2.95
C ALA A 455 4.31 17.75 -3.54
N PHE A 456 3.60 17.10 -4.47
CA PHE A 456 4.07 15.88 -5.13
C PHE A 456 5.22 16.12 -6.13
N VAL A 457 5.44 17.36 -6.60
CA VAL A 457 6.66 17.74 -7.32
C VAL A 457 7.79 18.07 -6.34
N ALA A 458 7.51 18.84 -5.29
CA ALA A 458 8.50 19.27 -4.31
C ALA A 458 9.12 18.08 -3.53
N ALA A 459 8.35 17.03 -3.24
CA ALA A 459 8.83 15.87 -2.51
C ALA A 459 10.00 15.16 -3.24
N PRO A 460 9.85 14.62 -4.46
CA PRO A 460 10.94 13.93 -5.15
C PRO A 460 12.06 14.89 -5.60
N VAL A 461 11.73 16.09 -6.09
CA VAL A 461 12.74 17.07 -6.51
C VAL A 461 13.58 17.54 -5.32
N GLY A 462 12.93 17.90 -4.22
CA GLY A 462 13.60 18.24 -2.98
C GLY A 462 14.47 17.12 -2.44
N SER A 463 13.96 15.89 -2.50
CA SER A 463 14.71 14.69 -2.12
C SER A 463 16.04 14.58 -2.88
N PHE A 464 16.05 14.75 -4.20
CA PHE A 464 17.29 14.75 -4.98
C PHE A 464 18.20 15.92 -4.63
N ILE A 465 17.66 17.15 -4.50
CA ILE A 465 18.45 18.34 -4.15
C ILE A 465 19.19 18.12 -2.83
N TRP A 466 18.48 17.69 -1.78
CA TRP A 466 19.09 17.45 -0.46
C TRP A 466 20.05 16.26 -0.48
N ALA A 467 19.76 15.22 -1.21
CA ALA A 467 20.63 14.06 -1.32
C ALA A 467 21.95 14.39 -2.07
N PHE A 468 21.90 15.17 -3.15
CA PHE A 468 23.10 15.66 -3.82
C PHE A 468 23.89 16.67 -3.00
N ALA A 469 23.22 17.52 -2.22
CA ALA A 469 23.87 18.40 -1.26
C ALA A 469 24.60 17.59 -0.16
N ALA A 470 23.94 16.55 0.37
CA ALA A 470 24.55 15.63 1.34
C ALA A 470 25.76 14.90 0.75
N LEU A 471 25.67 14.45 -0.51
CA LEU A 471 26.79 13.87 -1.23
C LEU A 471 27.97 14.86 -1.31
N GLY A 472 27.73 16.09 -1.72
CA GLY A 472 28.75 17.14 -1.77
C GLY A 472 29.41 17.37 -0.41
N LEU A 473 28.63 17.47 0.65
CA LEU A 473 29.13 17.61 2.02
C LEU A 473 30.01 16.42 2.44
N ARG A 474 29.56 15.20 2.18
CA ARG A 474 30.32 13.99 2.51
C ARG A 474 31.64 13.91 1.74
N LEU A 475 31.61 14.14 0.43
CA LEU A 475 32.80 14.11 -0.39
C LEU A 475 33.80 15.21 0.04
N THR A 476 33.32 16.42 0.32
CA THR A 476 34.16 17.51 0.83
C THR A 476 34.78 17.15 2.17
N TYR A 477 33.99 16.62 3.12
CA TYR A 477 34.51 16.16 4.40
C TYR A 477 35.59 15.08 4.24
N GLN A 478 35.34 14.07 3.41
CA GLN A 478 36.29 12.98 3.18
C GLN A 478 37.55 13.47 2.47
N PHE A 479 37.43 14.42 1.54
CA PHE A 479 38.57 15.04 0.89
C PHE A 479 39.43 15.85 1.88
N VAL A 480 38.83 16.70 2.70
CA VAL A 480 39.54 17.47 3.73
C VAL A 480 40.22 16.54 4.72
N ARG A 481 39.53 15.52 5.18
CA ARG A 481 40.09 14.50 6.08
C ARG A 481 41.26 13.78 5.44
N SER A 482 41.18 13.39 4.17
CA SER A 482 42.26 12.77 3.40
C SER A 482 43.50 13.67 3.39
N LYS A 483 43.35 14.97 3.14
CA LYS A 483 44.44 15.96 3.16
C LYS A 483 45.05 16.12 4.55
N MET A 484 44.22 16.11 5.61
CA MET A 484 44.69 16.26 6.99
C MET A 484 45.40 15.02 7.52
N THR A 485 44.97 13.83 7.12
CA THR A 485 45.50 12.54 7.64
C THR A 485 46.57 11.91 6.74
N GLY A 486 46.78 12.43 5.51
CA GLY A 486 47.70 11.85 4.55
C GLY A 486 47.20 10.56 3.88
N HIS A 487 45.99 10.10 4.20
CA HIS A 487 45.42 8.93 3.54
C HIS A 487 44.86 9.26 2.15
N PRO A 488 44.95 8.35 1.16
CA PRO A 488 44.44 8.62 -0.19
C PRO A 488 42.91 8.80 -0.16
N PHE A 489 42.43 9.70 -1.04
CA PHE A 489 40.98 9.89 -1.23
C PHE A 489 40.42 8.77 -2.11
N THR A 490 39.72 7.82 -1.50
CA THR A 490 39.16 6.62 -2.17
C THR A 490 37.63 6.63 -2.26
N ALA A 491 36.98 7.76 -1.96
CA ALA A 491 35.53 7.85 -1.85
C ALA A 491 34.78 7.52 -3.15
N LEU A 492 35.40 7.75 -4.30
CA LEU A 492 34.86 7.52 -5.64
C LEU A 492 35.53 6.33 -6.35
N ASP A 493 36.40 5.58 -5.68
CA ASP A 493 37.01 4.41 -6.28
C ASP A 493 35.96 3.28 -6.41
N PRO A 494 35.87 2.62 -7.57
CA PRO A 494 34.98 1.49 -7.73
C PRO A 494 35.38 0.38 -6.75
N PRO A 495 34.41 -0.37 -6.20
CA PRO A 495 34.73 -1.52 -5.36
C PRO A 495 35.57 -2.51 -6.17
N ALA A 496 36.63 -3.05 -5.53
CA ALA A 496 37.46 -4.08 -6.16
C ALA A 496 36.51 -5.19 -6.68
N ARG A 497 36.67 -5.53 -7.98
CA ARG A 497 35.95 -6.70 -8.52
C ARG A 497 36.44 -7.90 -7.73
N ALA A 498 35.51 -8.63 -7.12
CA ALA A 498 35.81 -9.94 -6.60
C ALA A 498 36.48 -10.74 -7.72
N SER A 499 37.73 -11.17 -7.53
CA SER A 499 38.45 -11.98 -8.49
C SER A 499 37.59 -13.19 -8.84
N ALA A 500 37.41 -13.48 -10.11
CA ALA A 500 36.58 -14.57 -10.64
C ALA A 500 37.19 -15.96 -10.34
N HIS A 501 37.72 -16.17 -9.16
CA HIS A 501 38.38 -17.39 -8.70
C HIS A 501 37.80 -17.96 -7.39
N ASP A 502 36.64 -17.49 -6.96
CA ASP A 502 35.91 -18.18 -5.89
C ASP A 502 34.74 -18.97 -6.54
N GLU A 503 35.08 -20.21 -6.84
CA GLU A 503 34.33 -21.43 -7.01
C GLU A 503 32.80 -21.34 -7.16
N GLU A 504 32.29 -21.97 -8.24
CA GLU A 504 30.88 -22.36 -8.35
C GLU A 504 30.47 -23.08 -7.04
N PRO A 505 29.40 -22.68 -6.37
CA PRO A 505 28.94 -23.42 -5.20
C PRO A 505 28.39 -24.78 -5.67
N GLU A 506 29.13 -25.81 -5.37
CA GLU A 506 28.65 -27.19 -5.38
C GLU A 506 27.40 -27.27 -4.48
N TYR A 507 26.31 -27.75 -5.03
CA TYR A 507 25.05 -27.96 -4.34
C TYR A 507 25.25 -29.03 -3.25
N SER A 508 25.70 -28.69 -2.08
CA SER A 508 25.68 -29.56 -0.90
C SER A 508 24.43 -29.26 -0.08
N THR A 509 23.55 -30.25 -0.08
CA THR A 509 22.44 -30.40 0.84
C THR A 509 22.99 -30.61 2.26
N GLN A 510 23.34 -29.53 2.96
CA GLN A 510 23.45 -29.55 4.43
C GLN A 510 23.39 -28.13 4.98
N ASN A 511 22.63 -27.98 6.07
CA ASN A 511 22.37 -26.77 6.83
C ASN A 511 23.67 -26.13 7.40
N GLU A 512 24.43 -25.42 6.60
CA GLU A 512 25.43 -24.48 7.10
C GLU A 512 24.99 -23.06 6.82
N VAL A 513 24.85 -22.30 7.91
CA VAL A 513 24.56 -20.86 7.91
C VAL A 513 25.71 -20.16 7.19
N VAL A 514 25.49 -19.87 5.91
CA VAL A 514 26.42 -19.01 5.13
C VAL A 514 26.43 -17.64 5.81
N THR A 515 27.58 -17.24 6.31
CA THR A 515 27.79 -15.94 6.93
C THR A 515 27.57 -14.84 5.89
N THR A 516 26.46 -14.16 6.01
CA THR A 516 26.03 -13.05 5.16
C THR A 516 27.08 -11.95 5.11
N LYS A 517 27.30 -11.40 3.92
CA LYS A 517 28.03 -10.13 3.72
C LYS A 517 27.57 -9.10 4.76
N GLY A 518 28.50 -8.46 5.43
CA GLY A 518 28.21 -7.47 6.46
C GLY A 518 27.35 -6.31 5.93
N PRO A 519 26.80 -5.47 6.83
CA PRO A 519 25.96 -4.35 6.42
C PRO A 519 26.69 -3.38 5.51
N GLY A 520 26.00 -2.82 4.53
CA GLY A 520 26.52 -1.82 3.59
C GLY A 520 27.05 -0.57 4.30
N LYS A 521 27.82 0.25 3.61
CA LYS A 521 28.42 1.47 4.17
C LYS A 521 27.36 2.58 4.22
N PHE A 522 27.18 3.13 5.42
CA PHE A 522 26.27 4.26 5.63
C PHE A 522 26.93 5.60 5.24
N PHE A 523 28.22 5.81 5.60
CA PHE A 523 28.96 7.07 5.40
C PHE A 523 30.29 6.88 4.67
#